data_60b882e1d75027afc6de172d874f9bb5
#
_entry.id   60b882e1d75027afc6de172d874f9bb5
#
_cell.length_a   1.000
_cell.length_b   1.000
_cell.length_c   1.000
_cell.angle_alpha   90.00
_cell.angle_beta   90.00
_cell.angle_gamma   90.00
#
_symmetry.space_group_name_H-M   'P 1'
#
loop_
_entity.id
_entity.type
_entity.pdbx_description
1 polymer ?
#
loop_
_entity_poly.entity_id
_entity_poly.type
_entity_poly.pdbx_seq_one_letter_code
_entity_poly.pdbx_strand_id
1 'polypeptide(L)'
;MAHHYLQFYGIGEKHAQIHFDNAAGQNKNNCVIWYAVWRTLIGLHETIALSMLVAGHTKFAPDWHFGVWKVKWRDSNAETMTQVAGTVRESSRGGHNVPQLVDDTDKPVAFDSWKPFLEQYFKPVKQLSKYHHFFCSSVEPGVVYCKEYFDSEEVSVNILKQVPEKNAMPVVKAFPGLNAARQWYLYEQIGQFCKSDLAKDVVCPKPCVPKIEIKLDTDCDVKVGGKRRNNLLT
;
A
#
# COMPACT_ATOMS: atom_id res chain seq x y z
N MET A 1 -4.82 0.02 3.58
CA MET A 1 -4.06 -0.54 4.72
C MET A 1 -4.11 0.38 5.95
N ALA A 2 -3.70 1.67 5.89
CA ALA A 2 -3.73 2.55 7.07
C ALA A 2 -5.14 2.67 7.72
N HIS A 3 -6.19 2.79 6.92
CA HIS A 3 -7.57 2.85 7.43
C HIS A 3 -7.95 1.57 8.18
N HIS A 4 -7.68 0.42 7.59
CA HIS A 4 -7.92 -0.90 8.23
C HIS A 4 -7.16 -1.01 9.56
N TYR A 5 -5.87 -0.65 9.58
CA TYR A 5 -5.07 -0.68 10.82
C TYR A 5 -5.68 0.21 11.91
N LEU A 6 -5.98 1.47 11.60
CA LEU A 6 -6.55 2.42 12.56
C LEU A 6 -7.98 2.05 13.01
N GLN A 7 -8.70 1.28 12.21
CA GLN A 7 -10.05 0.81 12.54
C GLN A 7 -10.04 -0.42 13.44
N PHE A 8 -9.17 -1.41 13.16
CA PHE A 8 -9.20 -2.71 13.84
C PHE A 8 -8.12 -2.86 14.93
N TYR A 9 -7.05 -2.07 14.85
CA TYR A 9 -5.91 -2.15 15.77
C TYR A 9 -5.63 -0.82 16.48
N GLY A 10 -6.32 0.25 16.12
CA GLY A 10 -6.26 1.53 16.84
C GLY A 10 -6.84 1.38 18.25
N ILE A 11 -6.28 2.10 19.20
CA ILE A 11 -6.68 2.11 20.62
C ILE A 11 -7.47 3.38 20.97
N GLY A 12 -7.99 4.10 19.98
CA GLY A 12 -8.72 5.36 20.17
C GLY A 12 -7.79 6.58 20.28
N GLU A 13 -6.58 6.45 19.75
CA GLU A 13 -5.59 7.54 19.72
C GLU A 13 -6.15 8.79 19.05
N LYS A 14 -5.97 9.94 19.71
CA LYS A 14 -6.37 11.25 19.18
C LYS A 14 -5.27 11.93 18.37
N HIS A 15 -4.04 11.55 18.60
CA HIS A 15 -2.87 12.09 17.94
C HIS A 15 -2.12 10.96 17.24
N ALA A 16 -1.88 11.09 15.94
CA ALA A 16 -1.15 10.10 15.18
C ALA A 16 0.07 10.70 14.51
N GLN A 17 1.22 10.02 14.62
CA GLN A 17 2.42 10.32 13.86
C GLN A 17 2.75 9.12 12.98
N ILE A 18 2.72 9.31 11.68
CA ILE A 18 2.89 8.21 10.71
C ILE A 18 4.11 8.48 9.84
N HIS A 19 5.02 7.52 9.81
CA HIS A 19 6.22 7.56 8.99
C HIS A 19 6.03 6.68 7.77
N PHE A 20 6.40 7.21 6.60
CA PHE A 20 6.32 6.51 5.33
C PHE A 20 7.66 6.51 4.60
N ASP A 21 7.88 5.51 3.75
CA ASP A 21 8.84 5.62 2.68
C ASP A 21 8.43 6.73 1.70
N ASN A 22 9.42 7.46 1.18
CA ASN A 22 9.24 8.57 0.23
C ASN A 22 8.90 8.09 -1.20
N ALA A 23 8.28 6.94 -1.35
CA ALA A 23 7.90 6.39 -2.64
C ALA A 23 6.80 7.23 -3.29
N ALA A 24 7.17 7.96 -4.33
CA ALA A 24 6.23 8.75 -5.13
C ALA A 24 5.16 7.85 -5.75
N GLY A 25 3.89 8.28 -5.69
CA GLY A 25 2.76 7.51 -6.21
C GLY A 25 2.21 6.44 -5.26
N GLN A 26 2.99 5.89 -4.35
CA GLN A 26 2.52 4.96 -3.33
C GLN A 26 2.14 5.71 -2.03
N ASN A 27 3.11 6.32 -1.37
CA ASN A 27 2.94 6.97 -0.08
C ASN A 27 2.91 8.49 -0.18
N LYS A 28 3.78 9.09 -1.00
CA LYS A 28 3.84 10.54 -1.19
C LYS A 28 2.90 10.98 -2.32
N ASN A 29 1.63 11.09 -2.00
CA ASN A 29 0.60 11.55 -2.94
C ASN A 29 -0.51 12.31 -2.22
N ASN A 30 -1.31 13.05 -2.97
CA ASN A 30 -2.40 13.86 -2.42
C ASN A 30 -3.45 13.03 -1.67
N CYS A 31 -3.72 11.80 -2.09
CA CYS A 31 -4.73 10.96 -1.45
C CYS A 31 -4.36 10.64 0.01
N VAL A 32 -3.09 10.44 0.31
CA VAL A 32 -2.59 10.22 1.68
C VAL A 32 -2.75 11.48 2.53
N ILE A 33 -2.43 12.66 1.99
CA ILE A 33 -2.62 13.92 2.70
C ILE A 33 -4.10 14.20 2.93
N TRP A 34 -4.94 14.05 1.90
CA TRP A 34 -6.39 14.22 2.00
C TRP A 34 -7.01 13.29 3.04
N TYR A 35 -6.53 12.05 3.09
CA TYR A 35 -7.00 11.08 4.08
C TYR A 35 -6.70 11.53 5.51
N ALA A 36 -5.51 12.07 5.77
CA ALA A 36 -5.15 12.61 7.09
C ALA A 36 -6.07 13.78 7.48
N VAL A 37 -6.27 14.75 6.57
CA VAL A 37 -7.16 15.89 6.79
C VAL A 37 -8.61 15.43 6.98
N TRP A 38 -9.07 14.48 6.18
CA TRP A 38 -10.42 13.91 6.34
C TRP A 38 -10.62 13.33 7.73
N ARG A 39 -9.65 12.58 8.27
CA ARG A 39 -9.74 11.99 9.61
C ARG A 39 -9.83 13.04 10.72
N THR A 40 -9.15 14.17 10.59
CA THR A 40 -9.25 15.28 11.57
C THR A 40 -10.59 16.01 11.43
N LEU A 41 -11.10 16.19 10.21
CA LEU A 41 -12.39 16.84 9.95
C LEU A 41 -13.58 16.07 10.51
N ILE A 42 -13.57 14.72 10.41
CA ILE A 42 -14.68 13.91 10.92
C ILE A 42 -14.51 13.52 12.41
N GLY A 43 -13.48 14.03 13.07
CA GLY A 43 -13.26 13.86 14.51
C GLY A 43 -12.67 12.50 14.92
N LEU A 44 -12.11 11.73 14.00
CA LEU A 44 -11.42 10.48 14.31
C LEU A 44 -10.06 10.74 14.97
N HIS A 45 -9.41 11.87 14.64
CA HIS A 45 -8.16 12.33 15.25
C HIS A 45 -8.23 13.82 15.52
N GLU A 46 -7.52 14.27 16.52
CA GLU A 46 -7.30 15.70 16.78
C GLU A 46 -6.14 16.24 15.95
N THR A 47 -5.06 15.48 15.85
CA THR A 47 -3.91 15.81 15.01
C THR A 47 -3.35 14.59 14.28
N ILE A 48 -2.85 14.82 13.07
CA ILE A 48 -2.08 13.83 12.33
C ILE A 48 -0.83 14.48 11.76
N ALA A 49 0.34 13.90 12.07
CA ALA A 49 1.61 14.24 11.47
C ALA A 49 2.05 13.11 10.53
N LEU A 50 2.45 13.47 9.32
CA LEU A 50 2.98 12.55 8.32
C LEU A 50 4.43 12.93 8.02
N SER A 51 5.35 11.96 8.09
CA SER A 51 6.75 12.17 7.77
C SER A 51 7.18 11.20 6.70
N MET A 52 7.63 11.74 5.56
CA MET A 52 8.18 10.98 4.45
C MET A 52 9.69 10.90 4.63
N LEU A 53 10.21 9.69 4.84
CA LEU A 53 11.63 9.47 5.08
C LEU A 53 12.46 9.82 3.85
N VAL A 54 13.55 10.57 4.05
CA VAL A 54 14.44 10.94 2.96
C VAL A 54 15.17 9.70 2.44
N ALA A 55 15.38 9.62 1.14
CA ALA A 55 16.07 8.50 0.50
C ALA A 55 17.44 8.23 1.15
N GLY A 56 17.74 6.96 1.43
CA GLY A 56 18.94 6.54 2.14
C GLY A 56 18.82 6.48 3.68
N HIS A 57 17.76 7.03 4.27
CA HIS A 57 17.47 6.98 5.71
C HIS A 57 16.26 6.09 6.06
N THR A 58 16.02 5.07 5.25
CA THR A 58 14.81 4.21 5.35
C THR A 58 15.01 2.97 6.21
N LYS A 59 16.12 2.85 6.94
CA LYS A 59 16.34 1.72 7.87
C LYS A 59 15.54 1.94 9.15
N PHE A 60 14.37 1.33 9.23
CA PHE A 60 13.52 1.39 10.41
C PHE A 60 12.93 0.01 10.76
N ALA A 61 12.29 -0.08 11.92
CA ALA A 61 11.86 -1.37 12.48
C ALA A 61 11.12 -2.31 11.52
N PRO A 62 10.20 -1.87 10.65
CA PRO A 62 9.55 -2.74 9.66
C PRO A 62 10.53 -3.48 8.74
N ASP A 63 11.62 -2.85 8.30
CA ASP A 63 12.62 -3.49 7.41
C ASP A 63 13.32 -4.65 8.12
N TRP A 64 13.61 -4.50 9.41
CA TRP A 64 14.16 -5.56 10.22
C TRP A 64 13.19 -6.74 10.34
N HIS A 65 11.92 -6.49 10.59
CA HIS A 65 10.88 -7.53 10.67
C HIS A 65 10.71 -8.28 9.34
N PHE A 66 10.75 -7.57 8.21
CA PHE A 66 10.79 -8.19 6.88
C PHE A 66 12.05 -9.03 6.68
N GLY A 67 13.19 -8.57 7.17
CA GLY A 67 14.44 -9.33 7.16
C GLY A 67 14.34 -10.67 7.90
N VAL A 68 13.80 -10.64 9.12
CA VAL A 68 13.56 -11.84 9.94
C VAL A 68 12.61 -12.80 9.25
N TRP A 69 11.50 -12.30 8.70
CA TRP A 69 10.58 -13.14 7.94
C TRP A 69 11.22 -13.74 6.68
N LYS A 70 12.03 -13.00 5.93
CA LYS A 70 12.72 -13.53 4.74
C LYS A 70 13.64 -14.71 5.06
N VAL A 71 14.30 -14.72 6.23
CA VAL A 71 15.11 -15.87 6.67
C VAL A 71 14.20 -17.08 6.86
N LYS A 72 13.13 -16.96 7.64
CA LYS A 72 12.16 -18.04 7.86
C LYS A 72 11.54 -18.53 6.55
N TRP A 73 11.18 -17.61 5.64
CA TRP A 73 10.62 -17.93 4.34
C TRP A 73 11.54 -18.82 3.49
N ARG A 74 12.85 -18.52 3.46
CA ARG A 74 13.84 -19.30 2.68
C ARG A 74 13.97 -20.73 3.16
N ASP A 75 13.78 -20.97 4.44
CA ASP A 75 13.85 -22.29 5.07
C ASP A 75 12.49 -23.01 5.11
N SER A 76 11.47 -22.45 4.49
CA SER A 76 10.11 -22.96 4.54
C SER A 76 9.61 -23.36 3.14
N ASN A 77 8.79 -24.41 3.08
CA ASN A 77 8.01 -24.75 1.91
C ASN A 77 6.58 -24.22 2.10
N ALA A 78 6.28 -23.04 1.54
CA ALA A 78 4.95 -22.45 1.63
C ALA A 78 4.41 -22.22 0.21
N GLU A 79 3.35 -22.91 -0.14
CA GLU A 79 2.72 -22.88 -1.47
C GLU A 79 1.39 -22.13 -1.44
N THR A 80 0.69 -22.12 -0.28
CA THR A 80 -0.60 -21.44 -0.11
C THR A 80 -0.47 -20.18 0.74
N MET A 81 -1.43 -19.26 0.62
CA MET A 81 -1.48 -18.04 1.45
C MET A 81 -1.53 -18.36 2.95
N THR A 82 -2.23 -19.42 3.34
CA THR A 82 -2.29 -19.88 4.72
C THR A 82 -0.90 -20.34 5.23
N GLN A 83 -0.16 -21.06 4.41
CA GLN A 83 1.21 -21.47 4.73
C GLN A 83 2.15 -20.26 4.79
N VAL A 84 2.04 -19.30 3.86
CA VAL A 84 2.77 -18.03 3.91
C VAL A 84 2.49 -17.30 5.23
N ALA A 85 1.22 -17.17 5.61
CA ALA A 85 0.82 -16.57 6.88
C ALA A 85 1.41 -17.31 8.08
N GLY A 86 1.50 -18.65 8.02
CA GLY A 86 2.18 -19.47 9.01
C GLY A 86 3.66 -19.07 9.16
N THR A 87 4.39 -18.93 8.05
CA THR A 87 5.81 -18.51 8.10
C THR A 87 5.99 -17.12 8.71
N VAL A 88 5.04 -16.20 8.49
CA VAL A 88 5.07 -14.87 9.12
C VAL A 88 4.91 -14.98 10.63
N ARG A 89 3.91 -15.72 11.12
CA ARG A 89 3.69 -15.93 12.57
C ARG A 89 4.90 -16.56 13.25
N GLU A 90 5.49 -17.58 12.63
CA GLU A 90 6.62 -18.32 13.17
C GLU A 90 7.96 -17.57 13.05
N SER A 91 8.03 -16.49 12.28
CA SER A 91 9.27 -15.75 12.05
C SER A 91 9.75 -14.97 13.27
N SER A 92 8.86 -14.63 14.21
CA SER A 92 9.24 -13.92 15.43
C SER A 92 8.86 -14.70 16.69
N ARG A 93 9.81 -14.89 17.60
CA ARG A 93 9.59 -15.61 18.88
C ARG A 93 8.60 -14.90 19.80
N GLY A 94 8.52 -13.57 19.72
CA GLY A 94 7.62 -12.75 20.55
C GLY A 94 6.25 -12.49 19.92
N GLY A 95 5.90 -13.13 18.80
CA GLY A 95 4.62 -12.92 18.12
C GLY A 95 4.42 -11.53 17.52
N HIS A 96 5.52 -10.77 17.28
CA HIS A 96 5.45 -9.41 16.75
C HIS A 96 5.08 -9.37 15.26
N ASN A 97 5.35 -10.44 14.52
CA ASN A 97 4.98 -10.53 13.11
C ASN A 97 3.63 -11.18 12.97
N VAL A 98 2.61 -10.36 12.75
CA VAL A 98 1.22 -10.79 12.60
C VAL A 98 0.80 -10.66 11.14
N PRO A 99 0.46 -11.77 10.44
CA PRO A 99 -0.07 -11.69 9.09
C PRO A 99 -1.51 -11.22 9.10
N GLN A 100 -1.86 -10.33 8.20
CA GLN A 100 -3.24 -9.95 7.92
C GLN A 100 -3.65 -10.52 6.56
N LEU A 101 -4.56 -11.46 6.57
CA LEU A 101 -5.16 -11.98 5.33
C LEU A 101 -6.29 -11.05 4.87
N VAL A 102 -6.49 -10.97 3.55
CA VAL A 102 -7.53 -10.11 2.96
C VAL A 102 -8.92 -10.64 3.30
N ASP A 103 -9.06 -11.96 3.33
CA ASP A 103 -10.28 -12.72 3.60
C ASP A 103 -10.41 -13.15 5.08
N ASP A 104 -9.73 -12.47 5.98
CA ASP A 104 -9.86 -12.70 7.43
C ASP A 104 -11.30 -12.49 7.86
N THR A 105 -11.87 -13.46 8.58
CA THR A 105 -13.28 -13.44 8.99
C THR A 105 -13.57 -12.41 10.08
N ASP A 106 -12.61 -12.18 10.98
CA ASP A 106 -12.78 -11.27 12.10
C ASP A 106 -12.45 -9.83 11.73
N LYS A 107 -11.47 -9.65 10.85
CA LYS A 107 -10.94 -8.34 10.44
C LYS A 107 -10.78 -8.28 8.93
N PRO A 108 -11.87 -8.35 8.16
CA PRO A 108 -11.80 -8.36 6.70
C PRO A 108 -11.20 -7.06 6.16
N VAL A 109 -10.32 -7.17 5.17
CA VAL A 109 -9.70 -6.01 4.54
C VAL A 109 -10.61 -5.48 3.43
N ALA A 110 -11.25 -4.33 3.65
CA ALA A 110 -11.97 -3.63 2.60
C ALA A 110 -10.99 -2.78 1.75
N PHE A 111 -11.23 -2.77 0.45
CA PHE A 111 -10.49 -1.92 -0.49
C PHE A 111 -11.40 -0.80 -0.98
N ASP A 112 -11.28 0.34 -0.36
CA ASP A 112 -12.13 1.48 -0.61
C ASP A 112 -11.63 2.37 -1.74
N SER A 113 -12.55 3.02 -2.45
CA SER A 113 -12.26 4.00 -3.49
C SER A 113 -11.91 5.37 -2.92
N TRP A 114 -10.80 5.46 -2.13
CA TRP A 114 -10.40 6.67 -1.41
C TRP A 114 -10.17 7.87 -2.31
N LYS A 115 -9.47 7.72 -3.43
CA LYS A 115 -9.12 8.86 -4.28
C LYS A 115 -10.35 9.58 -4.84
N PRO A 116 -11.31 8.92 -5.51
CA PRO A 116 -12.51 9.59 -6.01
C PRO A 116 -13.38 10.19 -4.89
N PHE A 117 -13.40 9.55 -3.72
CA PHE A 117 -14.11 10.04 -2.56
C PHE A 117 -13.50 11.33 -2.00
N LEU A 118 -12.19 11.34 -1.76
CA LEU A 118 -11.49 12.48 -1.16
C LEU A 118 -11.32 13.66 -2.13
N GLU A 119 -11.19 13.39 -3.42
CA GLU A 119 -11.01 14.42 -4.45
C GLU A 119 -12.19 15.41 -4.52
N GLN A 120 -13.38 15.00 -4.09
CA GLN A 120 -14.56 15.87 -4.01
C GLN A 120 -14.36 16.97 -2.96
N TYR A 121 -13.71 16.67 -1.86
CA TYR A 121 -13.59 17.52 -0.68
C TYR A 121 -12.33 18.37 -0.65
N PHE A 122 -11.26 17.95 -1.34
CA PHE A 122 -9.93 18.56 -1.19
C PHE A 122 -9.31 18.99 -2.51
N LYS A 123 -8.54 20.08 -2.45
CA LYS A 123 -7.62 20.52 -3.51
C LYS A 123 -6.28 19.80 -3.37
N PRO A 124 -5.54 19.61 -4.47
CA PRO A 124 -4.18 19.09 -4.37
C PRO A 124 -3.23 20.09 -3.69
N VAL A 125 -2.32 19.58 -2.88
CA VAL A 125 -1.19 20.35 -2.38
C VAL A 125 -0.23 20.61 -3.53
N LYS A 126 0.02 21.87 -3.85
CA LYS A 126 0.96 22.26 -4.91
C LYS A 126 2.40 21.93 -4.47
N GLN A 127 3.24 21.54 -5.41
CA GLN A 127 4.64 21.17 -5.16
C GLN A 127 4.82 20.11 -4.05
N LEU A 128 3.90 19.17 -3.96
CA LEU A 128 3.91 18.09 -2.96
C LEU A 128 5.26 17.34 -2.90
N SER A 129 5.94 17.18 -4.03
CA SER A 129 7.26 16.52 -4.10
C SER A 129 8.34 17.20 -3.28
N LYS A 130 8.23 18.50 -3.06
CA LYS A 130 9.19 19.30 -2.29
C LYS A 130 9.14 19.00 -0.79
N TYR A 131 7.95 18.77 -0.23
CA TYR A 131 7.75 18.64 1.22
C TYR A 131 7.92 17.20 1.70
N HIS A 132 8.46 17.03 2.92
CA HIS A 132 8.62 15.72 3.56
C HIS A 132 7.82 15.58 4.86
N HIS A 133 7.41 16.68 5.46
CA HIS A 133 6.62 16.70 6.68
C HIS A 133 5.31 17.42 6.45
N PHE A 134 4.22 16.81 6.91
CA PHE A 134 2.88 17.37 6.81
C PHE A 134 2.19 17.22 8.16
N PHE A 135 1.48 18.25 8.57
CA PHE A 135 0.72 18.25 9.80
C PHE A 135 -0.69 18.81 9.53
N CYS A 136 -1.68 18.20 10.13
CA CYS A 136 -3.06 18.70 10.10
C CYS A 136 -3.71 18.52 11.47
N SER A 137 -4.65 19.43 11.79
CA SER A 137 -5.36 19.46 13.06
C SER A 137 -6.84 19.70 12.88
N SER A 138 -7.64 19.19 13.82
CA SER A 138 -9.07 19.48 13.90
C SER A 138 -9.37 20.93 14.30
N VAL A 139 -8.41 21.63 14.92
CA VAL A 139 -8.54 23.04 15.32
C VAL A 139 -8.53 23.97 14.10
N GLU A 140 -7.81 23.58 13.03
CA GLU A 140 -7.75 24.32 11.77
C GLU A 140 -8.22 23.46 10.61
N PRO A 141 -9.53 23.32 10.44
CA PRO A 141 -10.12 22.40 9.49
C PRO A 141 -9.68 22.67 8.04
N GLY A 142 -9.11 21.65 7.39
CA GLY A 142 -8.71 21.73 5.98
C GLY A 142 -7.35 22.39 5.74
N VAL A 143 -6.67 22.87 6.78
CA VAL A 143 -5.31 23.41 6.69
C VAL A 143 -4.28 22.29 6.84
N VAL A 144 -3.30 22.30 5.96
CA VAL A 144 -2.12 21.41 6.01
C VAL A 144 -0.87 22.28 6.15
N TYR A 145 -0.11 22.00 7.17
CA TYR A 145 1.21 22.58 7.38
C TYR A 145 2.27 21.70 6.74
N CYS A 146 3.09 22.27 5.89
CA CYS A 146 4.07 21.56 5.07
C CYS A 146 5.47 22.07 5.37
N LYS A 147 6.44 21.15 5.56
CA LYS A 147 7.87 21.47 5.66
C LYS A 147 8.68 20.63 4.69
N GLU A 148 9.72 21.22 4.12
CA GLU A 148 10.68 20.50 3.29
C GLU A 148 11.54 19.58 4.16
N TYR A 149 12.18 20.13 5.19
CA TYR A 149 12.93 19.41 6.22
C TYR A 149 12.39 19.80 7.58
N PHE A 150 12.83 19.13 8.62
CA PHE A 150 12.34 19.33 9.98
C PHE A 150 12.55 20.78 10.48
N ASP A 151 13.68 21.38 10.12
CA ASP A 151 14.12 22.74 10.47
C ASP A 151 13.73 23.82 9.45
N SER A 152 13.09 23.44 8.33
CA SER A 152 12.67 24.39 7.30
C SER A 152 11.48 25.23 7.75
N GLU A 153 11.32 26.39 7.10
CA GLU A 153 10.12 27.22 7.25
C GLU A 153 8.86 26.41 6.96
N GLU A 154 7.85 26.62 7.78
CA GLU A 154 6.56 25.99 7.63
C GLU A 154 5.66 26.78 6.69
N VAL A 155 5.04 26.10 5.76
CA VAL A 155 4.07 26.66 4.82
C VAL A 155 2.70 26.09 5.11
N SER A 156 1.72 26.95 5.42
CA SER A 156 0.32 26.52 5.58
C SER A 156 -0.46 26.61 4.27
N VAL A 157 -1.25 25.59 3.97
CA VAL A 157 -2.07 25.53 2.76
C VAL A 157 -3.47 25.07 3.13
N ASN A 158 -4.49 25.88 2.83
CA ASN A 158 -5.87 25.44 2.95
C ASN A 158 -6.28 24.68 1.69
N ILE A 159 -6.52 23.39 1.87
CA ILE A 159 -6.90 22.47 0.78
C ILE A 159 -8.40 22.12 0.76
N LEU A 160 -9.19 22.61 1.70
CA LEU A 160 -10.62 22.31 1.81
C LEU A 160 -11.41 22.94 0.66
N LYS A 161 -12.25 22.17 0.01
CA LYS A 161 -13.28 22.63 -0.96
C LYS A 161 -14.64 22.68 -0.29
N GLN A 162 -14.99 21.60 0.40
CA GLN A 162 -16.24 21.44 1.13
C GLN A 162 -16.05 20.45 2.28
N VAL A 163 -16.86 20.60 3.32
CA VAL A 163 -16.81 19.71 4.49
C VAL A 163 -17.51 18.39 4.13
N PRO A 164 -16.87 17.23 4.32
CA PRO A 164 -17.52 15.95 4.14
C PRO A 164 -18.62 15.72 5.18
N GLU A 165 -19.66 15.00 4.81
CA GLU A 165 -20.64 14.52 5.79
C GLU A 165 -19.96 13.60 6.80
N LYS A 166 -20.38 13.70 8.07
CA LYS A 166 -19.72 13.01 9.19
C LYS A 166 -19.63 11.49 9.01
N ASN A 167 -20.61 10.89 8.36
CA ASN A 167 -20.72 9.45 8.14
C ASN A 167 -20.39 9.04 6.70
N ALA A 168 -19.94 9.99 5.86
CA ALA A 168 -19.61 9.68 4.48
C ALA A 168 -18.36 8.80 4.41
N MET A 169 -18.49 7.68 3.71
CA MET A 169 -17.42 6.72 3.49
C MET A 169 -17.25 6.44 1.99
N PRO A 170 -16.04 6.10 1.56
CA PRO A 170 -15.83 5.70 0.17
C PRO A 170 -16.53 4.38 -0.16
N VAL A 171 -16.86 4.22 -1.43
CA VAL A 171 -17.43 2.97 -1.93
C VAL A 171 -16.36 1.87 -1.90
N VAL A 172 -16.73 0.70 -1.38
CA VAL A 172 -15.88 -0.48 -1.41
C VAL A 172 -15.73 -0.95 -2.86
N LYS A 173 -14.49 -1.22 -3.28
CA LYS A 173 -14.19 -1.75 -4.61
C LYS A 173 -14.51 -3.23 -4.66
N ALA A 174 -15.33 -3.62 -5.63
CA ALA A 174 -15.40 -5.03 -6.02
C ALA A 174 -14.14 -5.43 -6.79
N PHE A 175 -13.58 -6.58 -6.47
CA PHE A 175 -12.48 -7.15 -7.23
C PHE A 175 -13.01 -7.88 -8.45
N PRO A 176 -12.56 -7.54 -9.65
CA PRO A 176 -13.01 -8.22 -10.86
C PRO A 176 -12.49 -9.65 -10.99
N GLY A 177 -11.63 -10.09 -10.08
CA GLY A 177 -10.93 -11.35 -10.19
C GLY A 177 -9.82 -11.33 -11.24
N LEU A 178 -9.26 -12.50 -11.52
CA LEU A 178 -8.25 -12.63 -12.55
C LEU A 178 -8.91 -12.81 -13.92
N ASN A 179 -8.36 -12.14 -14.95
CA ASN A 179 -8.81 -12.37 -16.31
C ASN A 179 -8.48 -13.79 -16.81
N ALA A 180 -9.17 -14.26 -17.84
CA ALA A 180 -9.02 -15.60 -18.37
C ALA A 180 -7.56 -15.95 -18.72
N ALA A 181 -6.84 -15.07 -19.39
CA ALA A 181 -5.45 -15.29 -19.77
C ALA A 181 -4.55 -15.52 -18.55
N ARG A 182 -4.74 -14.73 -17.47
CA ARG A 182 -3.99 -14.90 -16.24
C ARG A 182 -4.36 -16.17 -15.49
N GLN A 183 -5.63 -16.57 -15.47
CA GLN A 183 -6.06 -17.83 -14.87
C GLN A 183 -5.40 -19.03 -15.57
N TRP A 184 -5.43 -19.08 -16.90
CA TRP A 184 -4.78 -20.12 -17.68
C TRP A 184 -3.26 -20.13 -17.53
N TYR A 185 -2.63 -18.95 -17.48
CA TYR A 185 -1.19 -18.85 -17.20
C TYR A 185 -0.83 -19.46 -15.84
N LEU A 186 -1.59 -19.14 -14.80
CA LEU A 186 -1.34 -19.72 -13.46
C LEU A 186 -1.51 -21.24 -13.48
N TYR A 187 -2.57 -21.73 -14.07
CA TYR A 187 -2.85 -23.17 -14.13
C TYR A 187 -1.77 -23.95 -14.90
N GLU A 188 -1.40 -23.49 -16.10
CA GLU A 188 -0.49 -24.21 -17.00
C GLU A 188 0.98 -23.97 -16.70
N GLN A 189 1.35 -22.72 -16.40
CA GLN A 189 2.76 -22.35 -16.29
C GLN A 189 3.24 -22.34 -14.83
N ILE A 190 2.41 -21.94 -13.89
CA ILE A 190 2.79 -21.88 -12.49
C ILE A 190 2.42 -23.14 -11.73
N GLY A 191 1.25 -23.73 -12.01
CA GLY A 191 0.76 -24.92 -11.34
C GLY A 191 1.70 -26.13 -11.40
N GLN A 192 2.57 -26.22 -12.42
CA GLN A 192 3.58 -27.26 -12.51
C GLN A 192 4.67 -27.20 -11.42
N PHE A 193 4.85 -26.06 -10.77
CA PHE A 193 5.82 -25.86 -9.69
C PHE A 193 5.23 -26.13 -8.30
N CYS A 194 3.90 -26.34 -8.20
CA CYS A 194 3.28 -26.76 -6.94
C CYS A 194 3.71 -28.21 -6.62
N LYS A 195 4.11 -28.44 -5.38
CA LYS A 195 4.60 -29.75 -4.92
C LYS A 195 3.47 -30.70 -4.57
N SER A 196 2.29 -30.17 -4.23
CA SER A 196 1.11 -30.97 -3.92
C SER A 196 -0.08 -30.58 -4.79
N ASP A 197 -0.90 -31.58 -5.16
CA ASP A 197 -2.13 -31.34 -5.92
C ASP A 197 -3.12 -30.46 -5.14
N LEU A 198 -3.21 -30.65 -3.81
CA LEU A 198 -4.05 -29.80 -2.95
C LEU A 198 -3.63 -28.33 -2.99
N ALA A 199 -2.33 -28.03 -2.95
CA ALA A 199 -1.84 -26.66 -3.07
C ALA A 199 -2.12 -26.10 -4.47
N LYS A 200 -1.92 -26.92 -5.52
CA LYS A 200 -2.22 -26.55 -6.90
C LYS A 200 -3.68 -26.19 -7.09
N ASP A 201 -4.61 -26.98 -6.56
CA ASP A 201 -6.04 -26.72 -6.67
C ASP A 201 -6.47 -25.42 -5.97
N VAL A 202 -5.78 -25.03 -4.90
CA VAL A 202 -6.03 -23.78 -4.18
C VAL A 202 -5.41 -22.57 -4.88
N VAL A 203 -4.15 -22.68 -5.32
CA VAL A 203 -3.36 -21.54 -5.81
C VAL A 203 -3.49 -21.34 -7.31
N CYS A 204 -3.62 -22.43 -8.05
CA CYS A 204 -3.69 -22.46 -9.51
C CYS A 204 -4.86 -23.33 -9.99
N PRO A 205 -6.11 -23.06 -9.53
CA PRO A 205 -7.26 -23.90 -9.89
C PRO A 205 -7.46 -23.91 -11.41
N LYS A 206 -8.00 -25.03 -11.93
CA LYS A 206 -8.37 -25.12 -13.34
C LYS A 206 -9.39 -24.03 -13.67
N PRO A 207 -9.14 -23.18 -14.69
CA PRO A 207 -10.06 -22.12 -15.06
C PRO A 207 -11.41 -22.66 -15.54
N CYS A 208 -12.51 -22.03 -15.08
CA CYS A 208 -13.86 -22.32 -15.56
C CYS A 208 -14.20 -21.54 -16.85
N VAL A 209 -13.31 -20.65 -17.28
CA VAL A 209 -13.49 -19.81 -18.48
C VAL A 209 -12.72 -20.41 -19.66
N PRO A 210 -13.20 -20.28 -20.92
CA PRO A 210 -12.49 -20.77 -22.08
C PRO A 210 -11.12 -20.09 -22.23
N LYS A 211 -10.15 -20.87 -22.74
CA LYS A 211 -8.82 -20.33 -23.06
C LYS A 211 -8.94 -19.39 -24.25
N ILE A 212 -8.60 -18.13 -24.04
CA ILE A 212 -8.51 -17.16 -25.12
C ILE A 212 -7.15 -17.38 -25.79
N GLU A 213 -7.15 -17.85 -27.05
CA GLU A 213 -5.94 -17.86 -27.85
C GLU A 213 -5.58 -16.40 -28.16
N ILE A 214 -4.61 -15.86 -27.44
CA ILE A 214 -3.97 -14.59 -27.80
C ILE A 214 -3.13 -14.92 -29.02
N LYS A 215 -3.59 -14.54 -30.22
CA LYS A 215 -2.70 -14.42 -31.37
C LYS A 215 -1.63 -13.42 -30.97
N LEU A 216 -0.42 -13.89 -30.68
CA LEU A 216 0.74 -13.05 -30.57
C LEU A 216 0.94 -12.45 -31.94
N ASP A 217 0.57 -11.19 -32.12
CA ASP A 217 1.06 -10.39 -33.23
C ASP A 217 2.57 -10.34 -33.10
N THR A 218 3.25 -11.09 -33.96
CA THR A 218 4.72 -11.21 -33.99
C THR A 218 5.40 -9.99 -34.59
N ASP A 219 4.73 -8.83 -34.62
CA ASP A 219 5.26 -7.56 -35.09
C ASP A 219 5.38 -6.53 -33.94
N CYS A 220 6.23 -6.84 -32.97
CA CYS A 220 6.81 -5.82 -32.10
C CYS A 220 8.34 -5.93 -32.21
N ASP A 221 8.90 -5.25 -33.22
CA ASP A 221 10.31 -4.90 -33.25
C ASP A 221 10.67 -4.10 -31.99
N VAL A 222 11.10 -4.80 -30.95
CA VAL A 222 11.70 -4.19 -29.77
C VAL A 222 13.06 -3.61 -30.18
N LYS A 223 13.11 -2.34 -30.54
CA LYS A 223 14.37 -1.60 -30.62
C LYS A 223 15.00 -1.54 -29.24
N VAL A 224 15.89 -2.49 -28.99
CA VAL A 224 16.77 -2.47 -27.80
C VAL A 224 17.78 -1.34 -27.97
N GLY A 225 17.41 -0.15 -27.52
CA GLY A 225 18.29 1.03 -27.44
C GLY A 225 19.06 1.06 -26.12
N GLY A 226 19.94 0.10 -25.89
CA GLY A 226 20.83 0.08 -24.72
C GLY A 226 22.11 0.86 -24.99
N LYS A 227 22.19 2.14 -24.64
CA LYS A 227 23.47 2.84 -24.48
C LYS A 227 24.16 2.38 -23.20
N ARG A 228 25.10 1.44 -23.29
CA ARG A 228 26.10 1.19 -22.25
C ARG A 228 27.01 2.42 -22.11
N ARG A 229 26.96 3.09 -20.97
CA ARG A 229 28.03 4.03 -20.59
C ARG A 229 29.21 3.21 -20.04
N ASN A 230 30.26 3.11 -20.83
CA ASN A 230 31.57 2.68 -20.34
C ASN A 230 32.18 3.87 -19.57
N ASN A 231 32.28 3.74 -18.25
CA ASN A 231 33.24 4.54 -17.47
C ASN A 231 34.54 3.77 -17.43
N LEU A 232 35.50 4.20 -18.23
CA LEU A 232 36.90 3.86 -18.09
C LEU A 232 37.48 4.71 -16.95
N LEU A 233 38.15 4.01 -16.04
CA LEU A 233 39.04 4.54 -15.02
C LEU A 233 40.27 5.16 -15.68
N THR A 234 40.63 6.35 -15.32
CA THR A 234 41.99 6.84 -15.10
C THR A 234 41.94 7.81 -13.93
#